data_11f8065f94e2d6fd3f09db17a8e06fcd
#
_entry.id   11f8065f94e2d6fd3f09db17a8e06fcd
#
_cell.length_a   1.000
_cell.length_b   1.000
_cell.length_c   1.000
_cell.angle_alpha   90.00
_cell.angle_beta   90.00
_cell.angle_gamma   90.00
#
_symmetry.space_group_name_H-M   'P 1'
#
loop_
_entity.id
_entity.type
_entity.pdbx_description
1 polymer ?
#
loop_
_entity_poly.entity_id
_entity_poly.type
_entity_poly.pdbx_seq_one_letter_code
_entity_poly.pdbx_strand_id
1 'polypeptide(L)'
;MEERTKVVIYARVSTSAQDYTRQITELRKYAKKQNYEIVKEFSEKISGGKKIEERVAIKELLDFVKTNKVDKVVVYEASRLSRRQIDFLSIIEQLTELGVSLYILQNGLETLLPDKTPSPIANLVLGIMSQYNSLEKSLIRARMASGYEHHRALGGRVGRKEGYRKSEEDYRTHYDREITLLSKGNTLKDVRAITGTSINTLRKLKEKYCLVC
;
A
#
# COMPACT_ATOMS: atom_id res chain seq x y z
N MET A 1 23.96 8.81 32.97
CA MET A 1 23.23 9.42 31.83
C MET A 1 22.14 8.45 31.47
N GLU A 2 20.87 8.86 31.58
CA GLU A 2 19.74 8.02 31.14
C GLU A 2 19.83 7.83 29.63
N GLU A 3 19.80 6.58 29.21
CA GLU A 3 19.78 6.23 27.79
C GLU A 3 18.45 6.72 27.18
N ARG A 4 18.52 7.57 26.13
CA ARG A 4 17.32 8.10 25.48
C ARG A 4 16.56 6.97 24.77
N THR A 5 15.24 7.00 24.84
CA THR A 5 14.38 6.09 24.08
C THR A 5 14.66 6.24 22.59
N LYS A 6 15.08 5.16 21.93
CA LYS A 6 15.39 5.11 20.49
C LYS A 6 14.12 4.83 19.68
N VAL A 7 13.79 5.77 18.80
CA VAL A 7 12.57 5.67 18.02
C VAL A 7 12.82 5.67 16.53
N VAL A 8 11.98 4.92 15.83
CA VAL A 8 11.89 4.94 14.37
C VAL A 8 10.58 5.63 13.98
N ILE A 9 10.66 6.56 13.04
CA ILE A 9 9.49 7.22 12.44
C ILE A 9 9.10 6.50 11.15
N TYR A 10 7.80 6.26 10.98
CA TYR A 10 7.27 5.76 9.72
C TYR A 10 6.14 6.65 9.21
N ALA A 11 6.22 7.04 7.93
CA ALA A 11 5.20 7.84 7.26
C ALA A 11 4.81 7.23 5.90
N ARG A 12 3.54 7.35 5.54
CA ARG A 12 3.00 6.90 4.25
C ARG A 12 2.07 7.93 3.63
N VAL A 13 2.26 8.18 2.35
CA VAL A 13 1.36 9.04 1.56
C VAL A 13 0.87 8.30 0.31
N SER A 14 -0.32 8.65 -0.17
CA SER A 14 -0.86 8.11 -1.42
C SER A 14 -0.42 8.92 -2.64
N THR A 15 -0.52 10.25 -2.59
CA THR A 15 -0.26 11.14 -3.74
C THR A 15 0.25 12.54 -3.38
N SER A 16 -0.05 13.06 -2.18
CA SER A 16 0.23 14.46 -1.82
C SER A 16 1.55 14.63 -1.07
N ALA A 17 2.44 15.46 -1.59
CA ALA A 17 3.69 15.82 -0.91
C ALA A 17 3.45 16.65 0.36
N GLN A 18 2.38 17.44 0.43
CA GLN A 18 2.04 18.26 1.58
C GLN A 18 1.68 17.43 2.81
N ASP A 19 0.89 16.34 2.62
CA ASP A 19 0.55 15.41 3.70
C ASP A 19 1.77 14.71 4.29
N TYR A 20 2.75 14.38 3.45
CA TYR A 20 4.00 13.77 3.89
C TYR A 20 4.78 14.71 4.82
N THR A 21 5.05 15.92 4.37
CA THR A 21 5.83 16.91 5.13
C THR A 21 5.17 17.21 6.47
N ARG A 22 3.85 17.35 6.51
CA ARG A 22 3.08 17.57 7.74
C ARG A 22 3.25 16.41 8.72
N GLN A 23 3.04 15.15 8.28
CA GLN A 23 3.18 13.97 9.13
C GLN A 23 4.57 13.87 9.76
N ILE A 24 5.62 13.96 8.95
CA ILE A 24 7.01 13.90 9.45
C ILE A 24 7.29 15.02 10.44
N THR A 25 6.85 16.25 10.14
CA THR A 25 7.05 17.40 11.02
C THR A 25 6.40 17.20 12.39
N GLU A 26 5.17 16.68 12.41
CA GLU A 26 4.46 16.42 13.67
C GLU A 26 5.09 15.28 14.47
N LEU A 27 5.51 14.21 13.80
CA LEU A 27 6.23 13.10 14.43
C LEU A 27 7.58 13.51 15.02
N ARG A 28 8.36 14.34 14.29
CA ARG A 28 9.62 14.92 14.80
C ARG A 28 9.38 15.85 15.99
N LYS A 29 8.36 16.71 15.95
CA LYS A 29 7.98 17.56 17.08
C LYS A 29 7.63 16.73 18.31
N TYR A 30 6.87 15.66 18.13
CA TYR A 30 6.53 14.74 19.20
C TYR A 30 7.78 14.08 19.79
N ALA A 31 8.62 13.49 18.96
CA ALA A 31 9.87 12.87 19.43
C ALA A 31 10.77 13.84 20.20
N LYS A 32 10.91 15.08 19.71
CA LYS A 32 11.65 16.14 20.40
C LYS A 32 11.03 16.50 21.76
N LYS A 33 9.69 16.62 21.82
CA LYS A 33 8.97 16.92 23.09
C LYS A 33 9.17 15.82 24.13
N GLN A 34 9.26 14.57 23.71
CA GLN A 34 9.47 13.40 24.57
C GLN A 34 10.95 13.11 24.85
N ASN A 35 11.87 13.95 24.33
CA ASN A 35 13.32 13.73 24.43
C ASN A 35 13.78 12.37 23.85
N TYR A 36 13.11 11.89 22.78
CA TYR A 36 13.47 10.67 22.09
C TYR A 36 14.61 10.89 21.10
N GLU A 37 15.40 9.83 20.86
CA GLU A 37 16.41 9.77 19.81
C GLU A 37 15.80 9.14 18.54
N ILE A 38 15.68 9.92 17.47
CA ILE A 38 15.22 9.39 16.17
C ILE A 38 16.41 8.71 15.50
N VAL A 39 16.39 7.37 15.46
CA VAL A 39 17.49 6.58 14.87
C VAL A 39 17.32 6.39 13.36
N LYS A 40 16.09 6.33 12.86
CA LYS A 40 15.80 6.26 11.41
C LYS A 40 14.39 6.70 11.09
N GLU A 41 14.20 7.19 9.85
CA GLU A 41 12.91 7.55 9.30
C GLU A 41 12.66 6.71 8.04
N PHE A 42 11.51 6.08 7.97
CA PHE A 42 11.05 5.33 6.81
C PHE A 42 9.84 6.02 6.20
N SER A 43 9.79 6.04 4.88
CA SER A 43 8.67 6.63 4.18
C SER A 43 8.40 5.93 2.87
N GLU A 44 7.12 5.88 2.49
CA GLU A 44 6.75 5.36 1.18
C GLU A 44 5.57 6.12 0.57
N LYS A 45 5.57 6.18 -0.77
CA LYS A 45 4.48 6.75 -1.55
C LYS A 45 3.71 5.61 -2.21
N ILE A 46 2.74 5.07 -1.47
CA ILE A 46 1.97 3.89 -1.92
C ILE A 46 0.55 3.89 -1.32
N SER A 47 -0.39 3.23 -1.98
CA SER A 47 -1.73 3.01 -1.44
C SER A 47 -1.69 2.12 -0.19
N GLY A 48 -2.37 2.53 0.88
CA GLY A 48 -2.46 1.74 2.11
C GLY A 48 -3.24 0.41 1.99
N GLY A 49 -3.87 0.15 0.83
CA GLY A 49 -4.53 -1.13 0.53
C GLY A 49 -3.62 -2.19 -0.10
N LYS A 50 -2.38 -1.84 -0.42
CA LYS A 50 -1.38 -2.79 -0.91
C LYS A 50 -0.97 -3.77 0.18
N LYS A 51 -0.64 -5.01 -0.20
CA LYS A 51 -0.15 -6.04 0.72
C LYS A 51 1.23 -5.68 1.27
N ILE A 52 1.59 -6.21 2.45
CA ILE A 52 2.92 -6.00 3.06
C ILE A 52 4.04 -6.42 2.10
N GLU A 53 3.85 -7.52 1.37
CA GLU A 53 4.85 -8.04 0.43
C GLU A 53 5.22 -7.05 -0.68
N GLU A 54 4.30 -6.13 -1.00
CA GLU A 54 4.49 -5.09 -2.01
C GLU A 54 5.03 -3.78 -1.42
N ARG A 55 5.24 -3.69 -0.09
CA ARG A 55 5.58 -2.48 0.64
C ARG A 55 7.02 -2.51 1.13
N VAL A 56 7.90 -1.95 0.32
CA VAL A 56 9.35 -1.97 0.55
C VAL A 56 9.72 -1.32 1.90
N ALA A 57 9.19 -0.13 2.18
CA ALA A 57 9.55 0.62 3.39
C ALA A 57 9.08 -0.05 4.69
N ILE A 58 7.97 -0.79 4.68
CA ILE A 58 7.54 -1.59 5.85
C ILE A 58 8.50 -2.76 6.08
N LYS A 59 8.91 -3.46 5.01
CA LYS A 59 9.88 -4.55 5.13
C LYS A 59 11.21 -4.05 5.67
N GLU A 60 11.74 -2.97 5.09
CA GLU A 60 12.97 -2.34 5.55
C GLU A 60 12.88 -1.89 7.01
N LEU A 61 11.73 -1.35 7.45
CA LEU A 61 11.49 -1.00 8.84
C LEU A 61 11.55 -2.23 9.74
N LEU A 62 10.82 -3.30 9.41
CA LEU A 62 10.81 -4.54 10.20
C LEU A 62 12.19 -5.18 10.27
N ASP A 63 12.93 -5.22 9.16
CA ASP A 63 14.29 -5.76 9.14
C ASP A 63 15.27 -4.86 9.93
N PHE A 64 15.11 -3.53 9.86
CA PHE A 64 15.90 -2.61 10.65
C PHE A 64 15.68 -2.79 12.15
N VAL A 65 14.42 -2.96 12.57
CA VAL A 65 14.07 -3.15 13.99
C VAL A 65 14.61 -4.48 14.52
N LYS A 66 14.69 -5.53 13.69
CA LYS A 66 15.30 -6.82 14.08
C LYS A 66 16.81 -6.74 14.34
N THR A 67 17.50 -5.87 13.61
CA THR A 67 18.97 -5.79 13.65
C THR A 67 19.53 -4.65 14.48
N ASN A 68 18.68 -3.71 14.88
CA ASN A 68 19.10 -2.52 15.62
C ASN A 68 18.32 -2.38 16.94
N LYS A 69 18.93 -1.74 17.92
CA LYS A 69 18.25 -1.41 19.18
C LYS A 69 17.23 -0.29 18.91
N VAL A 70 15.96 -0.64 18.88
CA VAL A 70 14.82 0.28 18.74
C VAL A 70 13.85 -0.01 19.87
N ASP A 71 13.40 1.02 20.57
CA ASP A 71 12.42 0.88 21.65
C ASP A 71 10.99 1.09 21.14
N LYS A 72 10.82 1.95 20.11
CA LYS A 72 9.49 2.36 19.67
C LYS A 72 9.45 2.71 18.18
N VAL A 73 8.39 2.29 17.50
CA VAL A 73 8.00 2.78 16.18
C VAL A 73 6.90 3.83 16.36
N VAL A 74 7.05 5.00 15.77
CA VAL A 74 6.10 6.10 15.89
C VAL A 74 5.46 6.38 14.53
N VAL A 75 4.12 6.37 14.50
CA VAL A 75 3.32 6.66 13.30
C VAL A 75 2.28 7.72 13.60
N TYR A 76 1.88 8.48 12.59
CA TYR A 76 0.85 9.51 12.76
C TYR A 76 -0.53 8.89 13.06
N GLU A 77 -0.97 7.93 12.25
CA GLU A 77 -2.22 7.19 12.40
C GLU A 77 -2.06 5.73 11.98
N ALA A 78 -2.91 4.86 12.50
CA ALA A 78 -2.90 3.42 12.21
C ALA A 78 -2.98 3.09 10.71
N SER A 79 -3.77 3.85 9.96
CA SER A 79 -3.96 3.64 8.52
C SER A 79 -2.68 3.85 7.70
N ARG A 80 -1.65 4.49 8.26
CA ARG A 80 -0.33 4.63 7.61
C ARG A 80 0.40 3.31 7.56
N LEU A 81 0.33 2.51 8.63
CA LEU A 81 0.91 1.17 8.62
C LEU A 81 0.18 0.25 7.66
N SER A 82 -1.13 0.08 7.80
CA SER A 82 -1.94 -0.64 6.82
C SER A 82 -3.42 -0.28 6.90
N ARG A 83 -4.12 -0.35 5.76
CA ARG A 83 -5.59 -0.34 5.70
C ARG A 83 -6.18 -1.75 5.73
N ARG A 84 -5.34 -2.77 5.56
CA ARG A 84 -5.75 -4.18 5.69
C ARG A 84 -5.54 -4.61 7.13
N GLN A 85 -6.61 -5.06 7.76
CA GLN A 85 -6.61 -5.48 9.16
C GLN A 85 -5.56 -6.56 9.45
N ILE A 86 -5.51 -7.57 8.61
CA ILE A 86 -4.58 -8.69 8.74
C ILE A 86 -3.11 -8.21 8.74
N ASP A 87 -2.76 -7.33 7.82
CA ASP A 87 -1.40 -6.80 7.71
C ASP A 87 -1.06 -5.90 8.91
N PHE A 88 -2.03 -5.10 9.37
CA PHE A 88 -1.85 -4.23 10.53
C PHE A 88 -1.59 -5.01 11.81
N LEU A 89 -2.40 -6.05 12.07
CA LEU A 89 -2.21 -6.92 13.24
C LEU A 89 -0.90 -7.71 13.15
N SER A 90 -0.53 -8.21 11.98
CA SER A 90 0.75 -8.91 11.77
C SER A 90 1.96 -8.00 12.03
N ILE A 91 1.91 -6.71 11.67
CA ILE A 91 2.98 -5.76 12.00
C ILE A 91 3.08 -5.56 13.51
N ILE A 92 1.94 -5.37 14.19
CA ILE A 92 1.92 -5.19 15.65
C ILE A 92 2.50 -6.42 16.34
N GLU A 93 2.07 -7.62 15.95
CA GLU A 93 2.57 -8.89 16.49
C GLU A 93 4.08 -8.99 16.36
N GLN A 94 4.63 -8.79 15.16
CA GLN A 94 6.08 -8.81 14.93
C GLN A 94 6.84 -7.78 15.78
N LEU A 95 6.32 -6.55 15.92
CA LEU A 95 6.94 -5.53 16.77
C LEU A 95 6.89 -5.93 18.25
N THR A 96 5.75 -6.48 18.71
CA THR A 96 5.56 -6.96 20.10
C THR A 96 6.52 -8.09 20.43
N GLU A 97 6.69 -9.07 19.55
CA GLU A 97 7.65 -10.17 19.71
C GLU A 97 9.09 -9.68 19.84
N LEU A 98 9.43 -8.56 19.16
CA LEU A 98 10.73 -7.91 19.26
C LEU A 98 10.86 -6.98 20.48
N GLY A 99 9.81 -6.85 21.32
CA GLY A 99 9.77 -5.94 22.44
C GLY A 99 9.77 -4.46 22.05
N VAL A 100 9.34 -4.14 20.82
CA VAL A 100 9.27 -2.79 20.26
C VAL A 100 7.85 -2.28 20.31
N SER A 101 7.63 -1.14 20.97
CA SER A 101 6.31 -0.53 21.08
C SER A 101 5.92 0.18 19.78
N LEU A 102 4.66 0.07 19.35
CA LEU A 102 4.07 0.95 18.35
C LEU A 102 3.33 2.08 19.05
N TYR A 103 3.66 3.32 18.70
CA TYR A 103 2.96 4.51 19.17
C TYR A 103 2.21 5.20 18.01
N ILE A 104 0.90 5.42 18.19
CA ILE A 104 0.04 6.09 17.21
C ILE A 104 -0.29 7.49 17.75
N LEU A 105 0.32 8.50 17.13
CA LEU A 105 0.29 9.89 17.62
C LEU A 105 -1.14 10.45 17.67
N GLN A 106 -1.97 10.20 16.67
CA GLN A 106 -3.33 10.75 16.57
C GLN A 106 -4.22 10.37 17.77
N ASN A 107 -4.05 9.17 18.29
CA ASN A 107 -4.90 8.62 19.35
C ASN A 107 -4.17 8.53 20.69
N GLY A 108 -2.88 8.84 20.75
CA GLY A 108 -2.06 8.66 21.93
C GLY A 108 -1.95 7.20 22.37
N LEU A 109 -2.09 6.26 21.44
CA LEU A 109 -2.19 4.83 21.72
C LEU A 109 -0.82 4.17 21.60
N GLU A 110 -0.43 3.44 22.63
CA GLU A 110 0.81 2.67 22.70
C GLU A 110 0.54 1.19 22.91
N THR A 111 1.20 0.32 22.13
CA THR A 111 0.93 -1.12 22.14
C THR A 111 1.57 -1.86 23.29
N LEU A 112 2.67 -1.36 23.84
CA LEU A 112 3.33 -1.93 25.00
C LEU A 112 3.29 -0.98 26.20
N LEU A 113 3.18 -1.53 27.39
CA LEU A 113 3.37 -0.82 28.66
C LEU A 113 4.86 -0.57 28.92
N PRO A 114 5.23 0.28 29.93
CA PRO A 114 6.63 0.53 30.28
C PRO A 114 7.44 -0.74 30.64
N ASP A 115 6.78 -1.76 31.16
CA ASP A 115 7.37 -3.07 31.46
C ASP A 115 7.48 -3.99 30.24
N LYS A 116 7.19 -3.45 29.03
CA LYS A 116 7.14 -4.17 27.75
C LYS A 116 6.07 -5.25 27.63
N THR A 117 5.13 -5.31 28.54
CA THR A 117 3.94 -6.18 28.39
C THR A 117 2.92 -5.55 27.42
N PRO A 118 2.16 -6.37 26.67
CA PRO A 118 1.13 -5.85 25.77
C PRO A 118 0.06 -5.06 26.53
N SER A 119 -0.26 -3.86 26.04
CA SER A 119 -1.31 -3.00 26.61
C SER A 119 -2.70 -3.57 26.29
N PRO A 120 -3.49 -4.02 27.29
CA PRO A 120 -4.83 -4.55 27.05
C PRO A 120 -5.78 -3.52 26.43
N ILE A 121 -5.66 -2.26 26.84
CA ILE A 121 -6.48 -1.16 26.31
C ILE A 121 -6.12 -0.91 24.84
N ALA A 122 -4.83 -0.88 24.51
CA ALA A 122 -4.40 -0.71 23.14
C ALA A 122 -4.91 -1.83 22.26
N ASN A 123 -4.81 -3.08 22.68
CA ASN A 123 -5.30 -4.24 21.94
C ASN A 123 -6.81 -4.17 21.69
N LEU A 124 -7.59 -3.78 22.69
CA LEU A 124 -9.03 -3.60 22.55
C LEU A 124 -9.38 -2.48 21.56
N VAL A 125 -8.76 -1.31 21.72
CA VAL A 125 -9.02 -0.14 20.84
C VAL A 125 -8.60 -0.43 19.40
N LEU A 126 -7.45 -1.06 19.20
CA LEU A 126 -6.97 -1.44 17.86
C LEU A 126 -7.91 -2.48 17.21
N GLY A 127 -8.42 -3.41 17.97
CA GLY A 127 -9.45 -4.37 17.53
C GLY A 127 -10.72 -3.66 17.06
N ILE A 128 -11.24 -2.74 17.85
CA ILE A 128 -12.44 -1.95 17.50
C ILE A 128 -12.19 -1.09 16.27
N MET A 129 -11.08 -0.36 16.20
CA MET A 129 -10.73 0.49 15.05
C MET A 129 -10.62 -0.33 13.75
N SER A 130 -10.08 -1.53 13.86
CA SER A 130 -9.96 -2.45 12.75
C SER A 130 -11.33 -2.89 12.23
N GLN A 131 -12.26 -3.24 13.12
CA GLN A 131 -13.65 -3.59 12.76
C GLN A 131 -14.39 -2.40 12.14
N TYR A 132 -14.23 -1.21 12.71
CA TYR A 132 -14.84 0.01 12.16
C TYR A 132 -14.40 0.29 10.72
N ASN A 133 -13.11 0.20 10.42
CA ASN A 133 -12.58 0.37 9.05
C ASN A 133 -13.14 -0.67 8.07
N SER A 134 -13.40 -1.88 8.53
CA SER A 134 -14.04 -2.94 7.72
C SER A 134 -15.50 -2.62 7.44
N LEU A 135 -16.23 -2.15 8.45
CA LEU A 135 -17.62 -1.74 8.33
C LEU A 135 -17.79 -0.56 7.37
N GLU A 136 -16.96 0.47 7.48
CA GLU A 136 -16.98 1.63 6.57
C GLU A 136 -16.83 1.20 5.11
N LYS A 137 -15.87 0.30 4.81
CA LYS A 137 -15.71 -0.24 3.45
C LYS A 137 -16.95 -0.99 2.96
N SER A 138 -17.61 -1.75 3.84
CA SER A 138 -18.83 -2.48 3.47
C SER A 138 -19.99 -1.51 3.16
N LEU A 139 -20.14 -0.45 3.95
CA LEU A 139 -21.13 0.60 3.74
C LEU A 139 -20.90 1.36 2.43
N ILE A 140 -19.64 1.70 2.11
CA ILE A 140 -19.29 2.34 0.83
C ILE A 140 -19.65 1.41 -0.34
N ARG A 141 -19.31 0.11 -0.26
CA ARG A 141 -19.67 -0.86 -1.30
C ARG A 141 -21.19 -1.00 -1.47
N ALA A 142 -21.93 -1.05 -0.37
CA ALA A 142 -23.39 -1.11 -0.41
C ALA A 142 -24.00 0.13 -1.08
N ARG A 143 -23.51 1.33 -0.75
CA ARG A 143 -23.95 2.57 -1.41
C ARG A 143 -23.63 2.57 -2.90
N MET A 144 -22.43 2.12 -3.28
CA MET A 144 -22.05 1.99 -4.70
C MET A 144 -22.94 0.99 -5.43
N ALA A 145 -23.22 -0.19 -4.85
CA ALA A 145 -24.09 -1.20 -5.42
C ALA A 145 -25.51 -0.63 -5.66
N SER A 146 -26.09 0.01 -4.64
CA SER A 146 -27.40 0.68 -4.77
C SER A 146 -27.40 1.78 -5.85
N GLY A 147 -26.32 2.57 -5.93
CA GLY A 147 -26.17 3.58 -6.98
C GLY A 147 -26.09 2.96 -8.38
N TYR A 148 -25.42 1.83 -8.54
CA TYR A 148 -25.36 1.11 -9.81
C TYR A 148 -26.71 0.51 -10.19
N GLU A 149 -27.47 -0.06 -9.25
CA GLU A 149 -28.81 -0.59 -9.49
C GLU A 149 -29.77 0.51 -9.92
N HIS A 150 -29.76 1.66 -9.22
CA HIS A 150 -30.57 2.83 -9.60
C HIS A 150 -30.21 3.34 -11.00
N HIS A 151 -28.92 3.47 -11.31
CA HIS A 151 -28.46 3.88 -12.63
C HIS A 151 -28.92 2.91 -13.74
N ARG A 152 -28.88 1.58 -13.50
CA ARG A 152 -29.41 0.57 -14.42
C ARG A 152 -30.92 0.66 -14.59
N ALA A 153 -31.67 0.88 -13.50
CA ALA A 153 -33.11 1.03 -13.53
C ALA A 153 -33.57 2.25 -14.39
N LEU A 154 -32.73 3.29 -14.44
CA LEU A 154 -32.92 4.45 -15.32
C LEU A 154 -32.42 4.24 -16.75
N GLY A 155 -32.10 2.99 -17.15
CA GLY A 155 -31.58 2.68 -18.48
C GLY A 155 -30.09 2.99 -18.68
N GLY A 156 -29.39 3.39 -17.62
CA GLY A 156 -27.96 3.64 -17.65
C GLY A 156 -27.15 2.36 -17.79
N ARG A 157 -26.03 2.42 -18.50
CA ARG A 157 -25.09 1.31 -18.66
C ARG A 157 -23.85 1.50 -17.79
N VAL A 158 -23.45 0.44 -17.10
CA VAL A 158 -22.23 0.39 -16.30
C VAL A 158 -21.20 -0.46 -17.04
N GLY A 159 -19.97 0.01 -17.10
CA GLY A 159 -18.88 -0.66 -17.77
C GLY A 159 -18.50 -0.06 -19.12
N ARG A 160 -17.76 -0.81 -19.90
CA ARG A 160 -17.28 -0.37 -21.21
C ARG A 160 -18.45 -0.24 -22.19
N LYS A 161 -18.49 0.89 -22.92
CA LYS A 161 -19.51 1.08 -23.97
C LYS A 161 -19.46 -0.05 -24.99
N GLU A 162 -20.64 -0.54 -25.40
CA GLU A 162 -20.75 -1.54 -26.43
C GLU A 162 -20.13 -1.01 -27.74
N GLY A 163 -19.34 -1.83 -28.41
CA GLY A 163 -18.61 -1.41 -29.63
C GLY A 163 -17.39 -0.52 -29.40
N TYR A 164 -17.10 -0.09 -28.16
CA TYR A 164 -15.86 0.66 -27.91
C TYR A 164 -14.64 -0.22 -28.23
N ARG A 165 -13.92 0.16 -29.24
CA ARG A 165 -12.57 -0.36 -29.54
C ARG A 165 -11.58 0.79 -29.33
N LYS A 166 -10.39 0.50 -28.84
CA LYS A 166 -9.30 1.48 -28.86
C LYS A 166 -9.11 1.93 -30.31
N SER A 167 -8.80 3.19 -30.54
CA SER A 167 -8.42 3.66 -31.88
C SER A 167 -7.27 2.81 -32.42
N GLU A 168 -7.14 2.70 -33.73
CA GLU A 168 -6.03 1.95 -34.35
C GLU A 168 -4.67 2.52 -33.92
N GLU A 169 -4.61 3.83 -33.80
CA GLU A 169 -3.43 4.58 -33.39
C GLU A 169 -3.05 4.30 -31.94
N ASP A 170 -4.01 4.36 -31.01
CA ASP A 170 -3.81 3.99 -29.59
C ASP A 170 -3.39 2.52 -29.45
N TYR A 171 -3.98 1.65 -30.25
CA TYR A 171 -3.68 0.22 -30.22
C TYR A 171 -2.26 -0.05 -30.70
N ARG A 172 -1.83 0.60 -31.79
CA ARG A 172 -0.49 0.50 -32.36
C ARG A 172 0.56 1.06 -31.39
N THR A 173 0.31 2.24 -30.83
CA THR A 173 1.20 2.87 -29.83
C THR A 173 1.37 2.00 -28.58
N HIS A 174 0.26 1.38 -28.11
CA HIS A 174 0.29 0.53 -26.93
C HIS A 174 1.12 -0.75 -27.10
N TYR A 175 1.16 -1.30 -28.32
CA TYR A 175 1.86 -2.54 -28.65
C TYR A 175 3.03 -2.33 -29.64
N ASP A 176 3.56 -1.12 -29.71
CA ASP A 176 4.63 -0.77 -30.64
C ASP A 176 5.88 -1.67 -30.49
N ARG A 177 6.25 -1.96 -29.24
CA ARG A 177 7.38 -2.85 -28.93
C ARG A 177 7.15 -4.28 -29.41
N GLU A 178 5.98 -4.83 -29.16
CA GLU A 178 5.58 -6.16 -29.59
C GLU A 178 5.53 -6.26 -31.12
N ILE A 179 4.93 -5.27 -31.78
CA ILE A 179 4.82 -5.19 -33.23
C ILE A 179 6.22 -5.13 -33.86
N THR A 180 7.10 -4.30 -33.30
CA THR A 180 8.49 -4.19 -33.77
C THR A 180 9.28 -5.50 -33.60
N LEU A 181 9.10 -6.20 -32.47
CA LEU A 181 9.77 -7.49 -32.25
C LEU A 181 9.24 -8.58 -33.20
N LEU A 182 7.93 -8.62 -33.42
CA LEU A 182 7.29 -9.57 -34.34
C LEU A 182 7.70 -9.27 -35.81
N SER A 183 7.82 -8.01 -36.23
CA SER A 183 8.28 -7.64 -37.57
C SER A 183 9.73 -8.02 -37.84
N LYS A 184 10.56 -8.13 -36.80
CA LYS A 184 11.95 -8.61 -36.88
C LYS A 184 12.06 -10.15 -36.92
N GLY A 185 10.94 -10.87 -37.00
CA GLY A 185 10.92 -12.33 -37.12
C GLY A 185 11.08 -13.08 -35.78
N ASN A 186 10.97 -12.40 -34.62
CA ASN A 186 11.02 -13.09 -33.34
C ASN A 186 9.81 -14.00 -33.15
N THR A 187 10.01 -15.16 -32.48
CA THR A 187 8.92 -16.09 -32.19
C THR A 187 7.94 -15.52 -31.14
N LEU A 188 6.68 -15.99 -31.17
CA LEU A 188 5.69 -15.59 -30.16
C LEU A 188 6.14 -15.90 -28.73
N LYS A 189 6.98 -16.94 -28.55
CA LYS A 189 7.54 -17.33 -27.23
C LYS A 189 8.59 -16.31 -26.77
N ASP A 190 9.47 -15.90 -27.66
CA ASP A 190 10.54 -14.94 -27.35
C ASP A 190 9.95 -13.56 -27.04
N VAL A 191 9.00 -13.07 -27.87
CA VAL A 191 8.31 -11.79 -27.62
C VAL A 191 7.55 -11.82 -26.30
N ARG A 192 6.90 -12.93 -25.95
CA ARG A 192 6.27 -13.07 -24.62
C ARG A 192 7.30 -13.00 -23.49
N ALA A 193 8.46 -13.64 -23.63
CA ALA A 193 9.50 -13.60 -22.60
C ALA A 193 10.03 -12.17 -22.38
N ILE A 194 10.14 -11.38 -23.45
CA ILE A 194 10.66 -10.01 -23.42
C ILE A 194 9.62 -8.99 -22.92
N THR A 195 8.35 -9.12 -23.36
CA THR A 195 7.32 -8.09 -23.12
C THR A 195 6.30 -8.47 -22.04
N GLY A 196 6.20 -9.75 -21.66
CA GLY A 196 5.17 -10.28 -20.75
C GLY A 196 3.78 -10.41 -21.38
N THR A 197 3.61 -10.02 -22.65
CA THR A 197 2.33 -10.02 -23.35
C THR A 197 1.86 -11.45 -23.66
N SER A 198 0.55 -11.72 -23.49
CA SER A 198 0.00 -13.06 -23.69
C SER A 198 0.16 -13.53 -25.14
N ILE A 199 0.41 -14.84 -25.35
CA ILE A 199 0.54 -15.44 -26.68
C ILE A 199 -0.71 -15.20 -27.55
N ASN A 200 -1.91 -15.21 -26.94
CA ASN A 200 -3.14 -14.94 -27.68
C ASN A 200 -3.22 -13.49 -28.19
N THR A 201 -2.72 -12.53 -27.41
CA THR A 201 -2.61 -11.12 -27.84
C THR A 201 -1.58 -11.00 -28.96
N LEU A 202 -0.42 -11.61 -28.80
CA LEU A 202 0.65 -11.59 -29.83
C LEU A 202 0.21 -12.22 -31.14
N ARG A 203 -0.57 -13.32 -31.11
CA ARG A 203 -1.15 -13.92 -32.30
C ARG A 203 -2.10 -12.97 -33.01
N LYS A 204 -3.00 -12.28 -32.28
CA LYS A 204 -3.89 -11.26 -32.85
C LYS A 204 -3.12 -10.08 -33.46
N LEU A 205 -2.01 -9.65 -32.81
CA LEU A 205 -1.16 -8.59 -33.35
C LEU A 205 -0.51 -9.04 -34.67
N LYS A 206 0.01 -10.28 -34.71
CA LYS A 206 0.64 -10.85 -35.91
C LYS A 206 -0.35 -10.93 -37.08
N GLU A 207 -1.55 -11.43 -36.85
CA GLU A 207 -2.63 -11.49 -37.84
C GLU A 207 -3.05 -10.08 -38.30
N LYS A 208 -3.28 -9.15 -37.35
CA LYS A 208 -3.79 -7.82 -37.63
C LYS A 208 -2.84 -6.97 -38.45
N TYR A 209 -1.54 -7.07 -38.21
CA TYR A 209 -0.51 -6.27 -38.89
C TYR A 209 0.20 -7.04 -40.01
N CYS A 210 -0.31 -8.21 -40.39
CA CYS A 210 0.26 -9.07 -41.44
C CYS A 210 1.78 -9.31 -41.27
N LEU A 211 2.22 -9.52 -40.04
CA LEU A 211 3.63 -9.73 -39.75
C LEU A 211 3.98 -11.18 -40.12
N VAL A 212 4.56 -11.34 -41.30
CA VAL A 212 5.02 -12.64 -41.83
C VAL A 212 6.29 -13.05 -41.09
N CYS A 213 6.44 -14.39 -40.85
CA CYS A 213 7.70 -14.99 -40.48
C CYS A 213 8.62 -15.05 -41.65
#